data_5639615ca99b6d3693b3c97f9caaa0b6
#
_entry.id   5639615ca99b6d3693b3c97f9caaa0b6
#
_cell.length_a   1.000
_cell.length_b   1.000
_cell.length_c   1.000
_cell.angle_alpha   90.00
_cell.angle_beta   90.00
_cell.angle_gamma   90.00
#
_symmetry.space_group_name_H-M   'P 1'
#
loop_
_entity.id
_entity.type
_entity.pdbx_description
1 polymer ?
#
loop_
_entity_poly.entity_id
_entity_poly.type
_entity_poly.pdbx_seq_one_letter_code
_entity_poly.pdbx_strand_id
1 'polypeptide(L)'
;MHNWIIIGGIQGMTLATFLRKQKGVAPEEMAIIDPHEEPLSEWRRCTEAISMPFLRSPFVHHLDVDPFSLNRHAKASLFGEGASFFGKFKRPSLLLFHEHCEHLVREQEIRRSWIQGRVESIKRLENGWKIHLENGSLVMGANVVLAIGAGEQLHWPEWAQQLQTDSPGSIFHVFDKELPKFDASQAPFTIIGGGITAVLLTLKLHKQFPGQVTLLKRHPFRVHDFDSDPGWLGPKYQQAFHNTRSYVRRREMIVAARRKGSITRELNAALRKQLRQFPRLVADGHVHKANRQKGITSLFDEDGSLIHQTGTAILATGFQPQLPGSSWLAPIIEEHRLPCAACGYPVVTHTLQWGPGLYVMGPLAELEVGPIARNISGAREAASRILQAQ
;
A
#
# COMPACT_ATOMS: atom_id res chain seq x y z
N MET A 1 -13.35 -26.28 -10.12
CA MET A 1 -12.26 -26.10 -9.13
C MET A 1 -11.09 -25.47 -9.85
N HIS A 2 -10.64 -24.32 -9.39
CA HIS A 2 -9.52 -23.62 -10.01
C HIS A 2 -8.17 -24.23 -9.62
N ASN A 3 -7.17 -24.11 -10.47
CA ASN A 3 -5.80 -24.48 -10.11
C ASN A 3 -5.21 -23.48 -9.13
N TRP A 4 -5.57 -22.19 -9.28
CA TRP A 4 -5.11 -21.09 -8.46
C TRP A 4 -6.24 -20.18 -7.98
N ILE A 5 -6.25 -19.87 -6.70
CA ILE A 5 -7.02 -18.77 -6.12
C ILE A 5 -6.05 -17.72 -5.61
N ILE A 6 -6.15 -16.49 -6.07
CA ILE A 6 -5.31 -15.37 -5.68
C ILE A 6 -6.19 -14.36 -4.96
N ILE A 7 -5.87 -14.04 -3.69
CA ILE A 7 -6.65 -13.09 -2.88
C ILE A 7 -5.84 -11.81 -2.75
N GLY A 8 -6.28 -10.73 -3.42
CA GLY A 8 -5.67 -9.41 -3.29
C GLY A 8 -5.40 -8.68 -4.61
N GLY A 9 -5.09 -7.39 -4.48
CA GLY A 9 -4.94 -6.42 -5.55
C GLY A 9 -3.60 -6.48 -6.33
N ILE A 10 -2.79 -5.39 -6.27
CA ILE A 10 -1.59 -5.21 -7.12
C ILE A 10 -0.55 -6.35 -6.98
N GLN A 11 -0.40 -6.92 -5.80
CA GLN A 11 0.49 -8.07 -5.56
C GLN A 11 -0.04 -9.31 -6.30
N GLY A 12 -1.34 -9.59 -6.16
CA GLY A 12 -2.02 -10.70 -6.83
C GLY A 12 -2.02 -10.55 -8.36
N MET A 13 -2.24 -9.33 -8.84
CA MET A 13 -2.14 -8.99 -10.27
C MET A 13 -0.75 -9.30 -10.85
N THR A 14 0.31 -9.03 -10.09
CA THR A 14 1.68 -9.38 -10.48
C THR A 14 1.81 -10.88 -10.65
N LEU A 15 1.36 -11.67 -9.66
CA LEU A 15 1.41 -13.13 -9.75
C LEU A 15 0.58 -13.68 -10.91
N ALA A 16 -0.65 -13.17 -11.10
CA ALA A 16 -1.51 -13.59 -12.21
C ALA A 16 -0.83 -13.37 -13.57
N THR A 17 -0.17 -12.21 -13.76
CA THR A 17 0.61 -11.93 -14.97
C THR A 17 1.77 -12.93 -15.15
N PHE A 18 2.46 -13.30 -14.07
CA PHE A 18 3.53 -14.29 -14.12
C PHE A 18 3.02 -15.69 -14.44
N LEU A 19 1.94 -16.13 -13.83
CA LEU A 19 1.29 -17.42 -14.12
C LEU A 19 0.86 -17.51 -15.59
N ARG A 20 0.24 -16.46 -16.11
CA ARG A 20 -0.16 -16.36 -17.53
C ARG A 20 1.04 -16.44 -18.47
N LYS A 21 2.05 -15.58 -18.27
CA LYS A 21 3.19 -15.43 -19.22
C LYS A 21 4.22 -16.54 -19.11
N GLN A 22 4.48 -17.10 -17.93
CA GLN A 22 5.55 -18.10 -17.75
C GLN A 22 5.07 -19.54 -17.67
N LYS A 23 3.83 -19.77 -17.17
CA LYS A 23 3.28 -21.12 -17.01
C LYS A 23 2.12 -21.39 -17.96
N GLY A 24 1.65 -20.40 -18.73
CA GLY A 24 0.55 -20.57 -19.65
C GLY A 24 -0.80 -20.90 -18.99
N VAL A 25 -0.95 -20.61 -17.69
CA VAL A 25 -2.19 -20.91 -16.94
C VAL A 25 -3.36 -20.16 -17.58
N ALA A 26 -4.42 -20.87 -17.97
CA ALA A 26 -5.58 -20.27 -18.61
C ALA A 26 -6.37 -19.39 -17.63
N PRO A 27 -7.10 -18.34 -18.11
CA PRO A 27 -7.90 -17.50 -17.22
C PRO A 27 -8.91 -18.28 -16.37
N GLU A 28 -9.50 -19.32 -16.92
CA GLU A 28 -10.51 -20.17 -16.27
C GLU A 28 -9.91 -21.06 -15.17
N GLU A 29 -8.61 -21.30 -15.21
CA GLU A 29 -7.87 -22.05 -14.18
C GLU A 29 -7.51 -21.19 -12.97
N MET A 30 -7.71 -19.86 -13.05
CA MET A 30 -7.45 -18.91 -11.98
C MET A 30 -8.74 -18.26 -11.49
N ALA A 31 -8.78 -17.94 -10.19
CA ALA A 31 -9.74 -17.03 -9.59
C ALA A 31 -8.96 -15.94 -8.86
N ILE A 32 -9.19 -14.67 -9.20
CA ILE A 32 -8.58 -13.53 -8.53
C ILE A 32 -9.69 -12.84 -7.73
N ILE A 33 -9.62 -12.91 -6.41
CA ILE A 33 -10.65 -12.38 -5.50
C ILE A 33 -10.18 -11.05 -4.95
N ASP A 34 -10.98 -10.02 -5.15
CA ASP A 34 -10.74 -8.66 -4.62
C ASP A 34 -12.09 -8.01 -4.27
N PRO A 35 -12.19 -7.18 -3.23
CA PRO A 35 -13.43 -6.52 -2.86
C PRO A 35 -13.94 -5.49 -3.89
N HIS A 36 -13.11 -5.10 -4.84
CA HIS A 36 -13.46 -4.10 -5.85
C HIS A 36 -13.88 -4.74 -7.19
N GLU A 37 -14.73 -4.05 -7.90
CA GLU A 37 -15.26 -4.50 -9.20
C GLU A 37 -14.16 -4.64 -10.26
N GLU A 38 -13.23 -3.68 -10.28
CA GLU A 38 -12.18 -3.59 -11.30
C GLU A 38 -10.78 -3.80 -10.70
N PRO A 39 -9.87 -4.45 -11.44
CA PRO A 39 -8.47 -4.56 -11.04
C PRO A 39 -7.83 -3.22 -10.73
N LEU A 40 -7.05 -3.16 -9.65
CA LEU A 40 -6.32 -1.98 -9.20
C LEU A 40 -7.17 -0.78 -8.74
N SER A 41 -8.48 -0.93 -8.52
CA SER A 41 -9.35 0.17 -8.10
C SER A 41 -8.86 0.84 -6.83
N GLU A 42 -8.49 0.07 -5.80
CA GLU A 42 -7.96 0.64 -4.55
C GLU A 42 -6.62 1.38 -4.75
N TRP A 43 -5.74 0.84 -5.60
CA TRP A 43 -4.50 1.52 -5.95
C TRP A 43 -4.77 2.87 -6.62
N ARG A 44 -5.68 2.91 -7.60
CA ARG A 44 -6.08 4.14 -8.29
C ARG A 44 -6.68 5.13 -7.31
N ARG A 45 -7.65 4.71 -6.52
CA ARG A 45 -8.31 5.53 -5.50
C ARG A 45 -7.29 6.20 -4.55
N CYS A 46 -6.38 5.42 -3.99
CA CYS A 46 -5.36 5.93 -3.06
C CYS A 46 -4.38 6.90 -3.71
N THR A 47 -3.94 6.63 -4.94
CA THR A 47 -2.98 7.50 -5.64
C THR A 47 -3.61 8.79 -6.15
N GLU A 48 -4.88 8.75 -6.56
CA GLU A 48 -5.67 9.92 -6.97
C GLU A 48 -6.05 10.81 -5.79
N ALA A 49 -6.37 10.21 -4.63
CA ALA A 49 -6.67 10.97 -3.41
C ALA A 49 -5.58 11.98 -3.07
N ILE A 50 -4.31 11.64 -3.32
CA ILE A 50 -3.15 12.50 -3.05
C ILE A 50 -2.56 13.15 -4.32
N SER A 51 -3.14 12.92 -5.50
CA SER A 51 -2.62 13.36 -6.80
C SER A 51 -1.14 13.02 -7.00
N MET A 52 -0.77 11.76 -6.77
CA MET A 52 0.61 11.29 -6.90
C MET A 52 1.09 11.43 -8.35
N PRO A 53 2.14 12.23 -8.66
CA PRO A 53 2.54 12.46 -10.05
C PRO A 53 3.41 11.33 -10.61
N PHE A 54 4.30 10.77 -9.79
CA PHE A 54 5.27 9.74 -10.15
C PHE A 54 5.38 8.68 -9.06
N LEU A 55 5.58 7.43 -9.45
CA LEU A 55 5.87 6.37 -8.52
C LEU A 55 7.19 6.64 -7.77
N ARG A 56 7.32 6.06 -6.59
CA ARG A 56 8.57 6.09 -5.81
C ARG A 56 9.51 4.94 -6.17
N SER A 57 9.25 4.24 -7.27
CA SER A 57 10.00 3.08 -7.75
C SER A 57 10.57 3.34 -9.13
N PRO A 58 11.74 2.75 -9.49
CA PRO A 58 12.26 2.82 -10.85
C PRO A 58 11.37 2.09 -11.86
N PHE A 59 11.57 2.36 -13.14
CA PHE A 59 10.75 1.84 -14.24
C PHE A 59 10.71 0.30 -14.36
N VAL A 60 11.69 -0.40 -13.83
CA VAL A 60 11.74 -1.87 -13.81
C VAL A 60 10.81 -2.51 -12.78
N HIS A 61 10.17 -1.71 -11.92
CA HIS A 61 9.24 -2.18 -10.90
C HIS A 61 7.80 -2.00 -11.40
N HIS A 62 7.31 -2.98 -12.12
CA HIS A 62 5.95 -3.07 -12.65
C HIS A 62 5.48 -4.54 -12.63
N LEU A 63 4.26 -4.82 -13.12
CA LEU A 63 3.61 -6.12 -12.97
C LEU A 63 4.10 -7.18 -13.98
N ASP A 64 4.73 -6.76 -15.08
CA ASP A 64 5.14 -7.69 -16.13
C ASP A 64 6.40 -8.50 -15.74
N VAL A 65 6.54 -9.67 -16.33
CA VAL A 65 7.70 -10.56 -16.23
C VAL A 65 8.96 -9.88 -16.78
N ASP A 66 8.87 -9.31 -17.98
CA ASP A 66 10.00 -8.62 -18.61
C ASP A 66 10.25 -7.24 -17.95
N PRO A 67 11.41 -7.02 -17.30
CA PRO A 67 11.70 -5.78 -16.58
C PRO A 67 11.72 -4.52 -17.45
N PHE A 68 11.80 -4.65 -18.78
CA PHE A 68 11.80 -3.53 -19.71
C PHE A 68 10.46 -3.25 -20.40
N SER A 69 9.42 -4.02 -20.08
CA SER A 69 8.08 -3.91 -20.67
C SER A 69 7.51 -2.49 -20.52
N LEU A 70 7.56 -1.90 -19.33
CA LEU A 70 7.09 -0.52 -19.10
C LEU A 70 7.85 0.52 -19.95
N ASN A 71 9.17 0.34 -20.14
CA ASN A 71 9.95 1.25 -20.97
C ASN A 71 9.59 1.12 -22.46
N ARG A 72 9.31 -0.11 -22.96
CA ARG A 72 8.81 -0.32 -24.33
C ARG A 72 7.43 0.28 -24.50
N HIS A 73 6.53 0.09 -23.52
CA HIS A 73 5.20 0.67 -23.53
C HIS A 73 5.26 2.21 -23.61
N ALA A 74 6.15 2.85 -22.84
CA ALA A 74 6.36 4.29 -22.87
C ALA A 74 6.79 4.81 -24.25
N LYS A 75 7.63 4.06 -24.99
CA LYS A 75 8.06 4.43 -26.35
C LYS A 75 6.92 4.35 -27.36
N ALA A 76 5.98 3.44 -27.16
CA ALA A 76 4.81 3.26 -28.01
C ALA A 76 3.63 4.21 -27.61
N SER A 77 3.69 4.84 -26.44
CA SER A 77 2.65 5.73 -25.94
C SER A 77 2.70 7.10 -26.61
N LEU A 78 1.55 7.78 -26.66
CA LEU A 78 1.42 9.12 -27.23
C LEU A 78 2.14 10.23 -26.43
N PHE A 79 2.55 9.96 -25.19
CA PHE A 79 3.14 10.95 -24.28
C PHE A 79 4.65 11.18 -24.47
N GLY A 80 5.34 10.28 -25.19
CA GLY A 80 6.80 10.34 -25.36
C GLY A 80 7.59 10.07 -24.08
N GLU A 81 8.90 9.81 -24.22
CA GLU A 81 9.74 9.45 -23.04
C GLU A 81 9.89 10.59 -22.02
N GLY A 82 9.85 11.85 -22.45
CA GLY A 82 10.12 13.00 -21.58
C GLY A 82 9.05 13.28 -20.51
N ALA A 83 7.77 12.98 -20.79
CA ALA A 83 6.68 13.11 -19.82
C ALA A 83 6.44 11.81 -19.02
N SER A 84 7.01 10.71 -19.48
CA SER A 84 6.77 9.36 -18.95
C SER A 84 7.57 9.03 -17.71
N PHE A 85 8.77 9.64 -17.55
CA PHE A 85 9.70 9.29 -16.48
C PHE A 85 10.29 10.53 -15.80
N PHE A 86 10.54 10.40 -14.50
CA PHE A 86 11.15 11.45 -13.69
C PHE A 86 12.50 11.05 -13.10
N GLY A 87 13.49 11.95 -13.24
CA GLY A 87 14.78 11.89 -12.58
C GLY A 87 15.68 10.73 -13.03
N LYS A 88 16.86 10.65 -12.43
CA LYS A 88 17.94 9.70 -12.80
C LYS A 88 17.55 8.22 -12.67
N PHE A 89 16.56 7.91 -11.85
CA PHE A 89 16.05 6.55 -11.64
C PHE A 89 14.90 6.19 -12.58
N LYS A 90 14.55 7.08 -13.54
CA LYS A 90 13.43 6.87 -14.47
C LYS A 90 12.17 6.39 -13.74
N ARG A 91 11.73 7.13 -12.71
CA ARG A 91 10.49 6.80 -12.00
C ARG A 91 9.30 7.09 -12.89
N PRO A 92 8.43 6.12 -13.17
CA PRO A 92 7.33 6.31 -14.10
C PRO A 92 6.29 7.29 -13.55
N SER A 93 5.69 8.07 -14.47
CA SER A 93 4.48 8.82 -14.13
C SER A 93 3.37 7.83 -13.75
N LEU A 94 2.45 8.29 -12.88
CA LEU A 94 1.32 7.47 -12.46
C LEU A 94 0.45 7.07 -13.67
N LEU A 95 0.26 7.99 -14.61
CA LEU A 95 -0.50 7.75 -15.83
C LEU A 95 0.10 6.63 -16.67
N LEU A 96 1.40 6.70 -16.98
CA LEU A 96 2.10 5.64 -17.72
C LEU A 96 1.99 4.29 -17.02
N PHE A 97 2.14 4.28 -15.70
CA PHE A 97 2.05 3.05 -14.92
C PHE A 97 0.64 2.44 -15.00
N HIS A 98 -0.41 3.27 -14.90
CA HIS A 98 -1.80 2.82 -15.02
C HIS A 98 -2.11 2.29 -16.43
N GLU A 99 -1.65 2.97 -17.49
CA GLU A 99 -1.83 2.52 -18.88
C GLU A 99 -1.15 1.16 -19.13
N HIS A 100 0.07 1.00 -18.62
CA HIS A 100 0.78 -0.27 -18.72
C HIS A 100 0.08 -1.40 -17.95
N CYS A 101 -0.41 -1.11 -16.74
CA CYS A 101 -1.19 -2.10 -15.98
C CYS A 101 -2.48 -2.48 -16.71
N GLU A 102 -3.19 -1.52 -17.30
CA GLU A 102 -4.42 -1.76 -18.06
C GLU A 102 -4.14 -2.55 -19.35
N HIS A 103 -3.02 -2.27 -20.01
CA HIS A 103 -2.55 -3.07 -21.13
C HIS A 103 -2.35 -4.53 -20.73
N LEU A 104 -1.67 -4.81 -19.59
CA LEU A 104 -1.49 -6.17 -19.08
C LEU A 104 -2.81 -6.85 -18.71
N VAL A 105 -3.75 -6.11 -18.09
CA VAL A 105 -5.08 -6.64 -17.75
C VAL A 105 -5.80 -7.13 -19.00
N ARG A 106 -5.71 -6.40 -20.11
CA ARG A 106 -6.33 -6.78 -21.39
C ARG A 106 -5.57 -7.90 -22.08
N GLU A 107 -4.24 -7.77 -22.22
CA GLU A 107 -3.37 -8.74 -22.90
C GLU A 107 -3.45 -10.13 -22.25
N GLN A 108 -3.50 -10.17 -20.92
CA GLN A 108 -3.54 -11.41 -20.14
C GLN A 108 -4.97 -11.87 -19.78
N GLU A 109 -6.00 -11.19 -20.29
CA GLU A 109 -7.41 -11.48 -20.04
C GLU A 109 -7.77 -11.59 -18.54
N ILE A 110 -7.12 -10.80 -17.67
CA ILE A 110 -7.23 -10.90 -16.21
C ILE A 110 -8.67 -10.76 -15.72
N ARG A 111 -9.51 -9.94 -16.40
CA ARG A 111 -10.92 -9.76 -16.02
C ARG A 111 -11.74 -11.04 -16.08
N ARG A 112 -11.35 -12.03 -16.91
CA ARG A 112 -12.03 -13.34 -16.97
C ARG A 112 -11.81 -14.20 -15.72
N SER A 113 -10.70 -13.93 -15.01
CA SER A 113 -10.37 -14.59 -13.73
C SER A 113 -10.84 -13.79 -12.50
N TRP A 114 -11.40 -12.58 -12.71
CA TRP A 114 -11.71 -11.64 -11.63
C TRP A 114 -13.04 -12.00 -10.96
N ILE A 115 -13.03 -12.08 -9.64
CA ILE A 115 -14.22 -12.32 -8.80
C ILE A 115 -14.29 -11.19 -7.77
N GLN A 116 -15.31 -10.35 -7.90
CA GLN A 116 -15.57 -9.33 -6.90
C GLN A 116 -16.14 -9.98 -5.63
N GLY A 117 -15.45 -9.77 -4.50
CA GLY A 117 -15.91 -10.26 -3.21
C GLY A 117 -14.89 -10.04 -2.12
N ARG A 118 -15.37 -9.89 -0.89
CA ARG A 118 -14.54 -9.85 0.31
C ARG A 118 -14.50 -11.23 0.94
N VAL A 119 -13.31 -11.70 1.27
CA VAL A 119 -13.12 -12.98 1.94
C VAL A 119 -13.61 -12.88 3.38
N GLU A 120 -14.51 -13.77 3.75
CA GLU A 120 -15.01 -13.96 5.10
C GLU A 120 -14.22 -15.04 5.84
N SER A 121 -13.97 -16.17 5.17
CA SER A 121 -13.19 -17.26 5.74
C SER A 121 -12.58 -18.15 4.66
N ILE A 122 -11.54 -18.90 5.02
CA ILE A 122 -10.96 -19.95 4.19
C ILE A 122 -10.95 -21.25 4.95
N LYS A 123 -11.23 -22.38 4.27
CA LYS A 123 -11.24 -23.70 4.87
C LYS A 123 -10.45 -24.67 4.00
N ARG A 124 -9.65 -25.52 4.65
CA ARG A 124 -8.94 -26.57 3.97
C ARG A 124 -9.89 -27.73 3.62
N LEU A 125 -9.73 -28.26 2.42
CA LEU A 125 -10.36 -29.49 1.94
C LEU A 125 -9.30 -30.59 1.83
N GLU A 126 -9.72 -31.82 1.59
CA GLU A 126 -8.80 -32.95 1.36
C GLU A 126 -7.85 -32.63 0.18
N ASN A 127 -8.39 -32.07 -0.93
CA ASN A 127 -7.64 -31.74 -2.13
C ASN A 127 -7.73 -30.24 -2.46
N GLY A 128 -7.28 -29.36 -1.56
CA GLY A 128 -7.24 -27.91 -1.79
C GLY A 128 -7.96 -27.09 -0.75
N TRP A 129 -8.58 -26.00 -1.19
CA TRP A 129 -9.11 -24.95 -0.34
C TRP A 129 -10.49 -24.47 -0.81
N LYS A 130 -11.33 -24.08 0.14
CA LYS A 130 -12.62 -23.42 -0.08
C LYS A 130 -12.60 -22.04 0.56
N ILE A 131 -12.91 -21.04 -0.24
CA ILE A 131 -12.99 -19.64 0.17
C ILE A 131 -14.46 -19.26 0.26
N HIS A 132 -14.88 -18.73 1.40
CA HIS A 132 -16.20 -18.15 1.63
C HIS A 132 -16.09 -16.64 1.48
N LEU A 133 -17.00 -16.06 0.71
CA LEU A 133 -17.11 -14.62 0.53
C LEU A 133 -18.29 -14.07 1.33
N GLU A 134 -18.21 -12.83 1.78
CA GLU A 134 -19.26 -12.15 2.57
C GLU A 134 -20.65 -12.14 1.88
N ASN A 135 -20.67 -12.20 0.55
CA ASN A 135 -21.91 -12.30 -0.24
C ASN A 135 -22.49 -13.72 -0.34
N GLY A 136 -21.94 -14.69 0.39
CA GLY A 136 -22.35 -16.08 0.40
C GLY A 136 -21.78 -16.94 -0.73
N SER A 137 -21.03 -16.37 -1.67
CA SER A 137 -20.40 -17.11 -2.76
C SER A 137 -19.25 -17.98 -2.25
N LEU A 138 -19.00 -19.09 -2.96
CA LEU A 138 -17.95 -20.05 -2.65
C LEU A 138 -17.00 -20.20 -3.84
N VAL A 139 -15.70 -20.14 -3.57
CA VAL A 139 -14.66 -20.38 -4.58
C VAL A 139 -13.76 -21.53 -4.10
N MET A 140 -13.52 -22.51 -4.97
CA MET A 140 -12.69 -23.69 -4.64
C MET A 140 -11.49 -23.77 -5.58
N GLY A 141 -10.31 -24.11 -5.02
CA GLY A 141 -9.09 -24.27 -5.79
C GLY A 141 -8.03 -25.12 -5.09
N ALA A 142 -7.09 -25.62 -5.88
CA ALA A 142 -5.99 -26.43 -5.37
C ALA A 142 -4.96 -25.63 -4.59
N ASN A 143 -4.59 -24.46 -5.11
CA ASN A 143 -3.62 -23.55 -4.52
C ASN A 143 -4.25 -22.19 -4.21
N VAL A 144 -3.95 -21.65 -3.03
CA VAL A 144 -4.37 -20.31 -2.59
C VAL A 144 -3.15 -19.44 -2.33
N VAL A 145 -3.17 -18.22 -2.87
CA VAL A 145 -2.13 -17.21 -2.62
C VAL A 145 -2.75 -16.02 -1.92
N LEU A 146 -2.29 -15.75 -0.71
CA LEU A 146 -2.69 -14.59 0.07
C LEU A 146 -1.80 -13.41 -0.32
N ALA A 147 -2.28 -12.59 -1.26
CA ALA A 147 -1.62 -11.41 -1.79
C ALA A 147 -2.20 -10.11 -1.22
N ILE A 148 -2.76 -10.18 -0.01
CA ILE A 148 -3.44 -9.08 0.67
C ILE A 148 -2.47 -7.99 1.12
N GLY A 149 -2.86 -6.74 0.88
CA GLY A 149 -2.09 -5.57 1.27
C GLY A 149 -2.26 -5.19 2.74
N ALA A 150 -1.41 -4.27 3.22
CA ALA A 150 -1.53 -3.70 4.57
C ALA A 150 -2.59 -2.57 4.65
N GLY A 151 -3.31 -2.31 3.56
CA GLY A 151 -4.16 -1.12 3.40
C GLY A 151 -5.56 -1.20 4.00
N GLU A 152 -5.96 -2.34 4.60
CA GLU A 152 -7.32 -2.48 5.11
C GLU A 152 -7.57 -1.73 6.43
N GLN A 153 -6.54 -1.49 7.21
CA GLN A 153 -6.68 -0.87 8.53
C GLN A 153 -5.95 0.47 8.57
N LEU A 154 -6.71 1.54 8.45
CA LEU A 154 -6.22 2.91 8.58
C LEU A 154 -5.77 3.19 10.02
N HIS A 155 -4.67 3.90 10.17
CA HIS A 155 -4.19 4.29 11.49
C HIS A 155 -4.89 5.57 11.96
N TRP A 156 -5.86 5.40 12.85
CA TRP A 156 -6.53 6.47 13.56
C TRP A 156 -5.92 6.58 14.97
N PRO A 157 -5.20 7.67 15.32
CA PRO A 157 -4.80 7.93 16.69
C PRO A 157 -6.02 7.99 17.63
N GLU A 158 -5.86 7.65 18.90
CA GLU A 158 -6.93 7.58 19.88
C GLU A 158 -7.73 8.90 19.97
N TRP A 159 -7.04 10.03 20.06
CA TRP A 159 -7.66 11.35 20.06
C TRP A 159 -8.50 11.63 18.79
N ALA A 160 -8.11 11.08 17.67
CA ALA A 160 -8.81 11.23 16.40
C ALA A 160 -10.06 10.36 16.32
N GLN A 161 -10.02 9.15 16.89
CA GLN A 161 -11.19 8.28 17.04
C GLN A 161 -12.23 8.94 17.94
N GLN A 162 -11.78 9.52 19.07
CA GLN A 162 -12.64 10.25 19.98
C GLN A 162 -13.30 11.45 19.28
N LEU A 163 -12.51 12.27 18.56
CA LEU A 163 -13.04 13.42 17.83
C LEU A 163 -14.05 13.00 16.74
N GLN A 164 -13.79 11.90 16.03
CA GLN A 164 -14.70 11.36 15.00
C GLN A 164 -16.04 10.93 15.63
N THR A 165 -16.02 10.37 16.83
CA THR A 165 -17.21 9.97 17.58
C THR A 165 -18.00 11.19 18.07
N ASP A 166 -17.31 12.16 18.66
CA ASP A 166 -17.92 13.35 19.29
C ASP A 166 -18.40 14.38 18.26
N SER A 167 -17.76 14.42 17.09
CA SER A 167 -18.00 15.41 16.04
C SER A 167 -17.82 14.81 14.66
N PRO A 168 -18.73 13.95 14.19
CA PRO A 168 -18.66 13.35 12.85
C PRO A 168 -18.53 14.42 11.76
N GLY A 169 -17.70 14.13 10.74
CA GLY A 169 -17.47 15.06 9.63
C GLY A 169 -16.46 16.19 9.90
N SER A 170 -15.85 16.23 11.08
CA SER A 170 -14.80 17.21 11.41
C SER A 170 -13.38 16.71 11.13
N ILE A 171 -13.22 15.41 11.02
CA ILE A 171 -11.96 14.73 10.79
C ILE A 171 -12.16 13.57 9.82
N PHE A 172 -11.21 13.38 8.92
CA PHE A 172 -11.20 12.32 7.92
C PHE A 172 -9.83 11.66 7.85
N HIS A 173 -9.77 10.43 7.38
CA HIS A 173 -8.49 9.85 6.95
C HIS A 173 -8.37 9.95 5.42
N VAL A 174 -7.20 10.35 4.90
CA VAL A 174 -7.00 10.57 3.45
C VAL A 174 -7.32 9.36 2.57
N PHE A 175 -7.24 8.15 3.13
CA PHE A 175 -7.58 6.91 2.44
C PHE A 175 -8.93 6.33 2.88
N ASP A 176 -9.76 7.11 3.55
CA ASP A 176 -11.14 6.71 3.82
C ASP A 176 -11.89 6.52 2.49
N LYS A 177 -12.77 5.50 2.46
CA LYS A 177 -13.59 5.23 1.27
C LYS A 177 -14.61 6.33 1.04
N GLU A 178 -15.07 6.95 2.12
CA GLU A 178 -16.06 8.02 2.12
C GLU A 178 -15.44 9.42 2.22
N LEU A 179 -14.17 9.57 1.79
CA LEU A 179 -13.52 10.87 1.80
C LEU A 179 -14.30 11.86 0.90
N PRO A 180 -14.85 12.95 1.45
CA PRO A 180 -15.63 13.89 0.68
C PRO A 180 -14.77 14.69 -0.29
N LYS A 181 -15.40 15.29 -1.29
CA LYS A 181 -14.79 16.39 -2.03
C LYS A 181 -14.88 17.63 -1.16
N PHE A 182 -13.73 18.18 -0.79
CA PHE A 182 -13.66 19.37 0.05
C PHE A 182 -13.99 20.64 -0.73
N ASP A 183 -14.64 21.58 -0.04
CA ASP A 183 -14.93 22.93 -0.53
C ASP A 183 -14.50 24.00 0.50
N ALA A 184 -14.64 25.27 0.14
CA ALA A 184 -14.16 26.40 0.96
C ALA A 184 -14.89 26.53 2.30
N SER A 185 -16.11 26.00 2.46
CA SER A 185 -16.86 26.07 3.71
C SER A 185 -16.28 25.21 4.83
N GLN A 186 -15.48 24.19 4.46
CA GLN A 186 -14.83 23.27 5.37
C GLN A 186 -13.42 23.74 5.78
N ALA A 187 -12.92 24.82 5.18
CA ALA A 187 -11.64 25.43 5.50
C ALA A 187 -11.65 26.15 6.86
N PRO A 188 -10.47 26.38 7.49
CA PRO A 188 -9.16 25.95 7.07
C PRO A 188 -8.92 24.44 7.26
N PHE A 189 -8.02 23.87 6.44
CA PHE A 189 -7.68 22.45 6.47
C PHE A 189 -6.36 22.20 7.19
N THR A 190 -6.32 21.19 8.03
CA THR A 190 -5.06 20.72 8.64
C THR A 190 -4.79 19.28 8.29
N ILE A 191 -3.71 19.03 7.56
CA ILE A 191 -3.21 17.68 7.26
C ILE A 191 -2.27 17.24 8.38
N ILE A 192 -2.55 16.07 8.99
CA ILE A 192 -1.77 15.55 10.10
C ILE A 192 -0.90 14.38 9.65
N GLY A 193 0.41 14.62 9.59
CA GLY A 193 1.40 13.62 9.15
C GLY A 193 2.68 14.25 8.66
N GLY A 194 3.74 13.45 8.48
CA GLY A 194 5.06 13.93 8.03
C GLY A 194 5.62 13.19 6.81
N GLY A 195 4.83 12.29 6.22
CA GLY A 195 5.25 11.43 5.10
C GLY A 195 4.85 11.96 3.72
N ILE A 196 5.18 11.17 2.70
CA ILE A 196 4.91 11.50 1.28
C ILE A 196 3.42 11.80 1.03
N THR A 197 2.53 11.01 1.62
CA THR A 197 1.07 11.19 1.53
C THR A 197 0.63 12.55 2.04
N ALA A 198 1.14 12.94 3.22
CA ALA A 198 0.81 14.22 3.84
C ALA A 198 1.27 15.41 2.98
N VAL A 199 2.51 15.36 2.47
CA VAL A 199 3.06 16.44 1.62
C VAL A 199 2.32 16.55 0.29
N LEU A 200 2.04 15.42 -0.38
CA LEU A 200 1.28 15.42 -1.64
C LEU A 200 -0.13 15.99 -1.45
N LEU A 201 -0.84 15.54 -0.42
CA LEU A 201 -2.16 16.06 -0.10
C LEU A 201 -2.14 17.56 0.23
N THR A 202 -1.12 18.01 0.99
CA THR A 202 -0.93 19.43 1.32
C THR A 202 -0.75 20.26 0.04
N LEU A 203 0.12 19.84 -0.86
CA LEU A 203 0.34 20.54 -2.13
C LEU A 203 -0.90 20.54 -3.02
N LYS A 204 -1.65 19.43 -3.05
CA LYS A 204 -2.93 19.32 -3.77
C LYS A 204 -3.96 20.31 -3.23
N LEU A 205 -4.23 20.27 -1.93
CA LEU A 205 -5.24 21.14 -1.31
C LEU A 205 -4.80 22.61 -1.30
N HIS A 206 -3.50 22.89 -1.09
CA HIS A 206 -2.98 24.26 -1.16
C HIS A 206 -3.17 24.91 -2.53
N LYS A 207 -3.08 24.13 -3.61
CA LYS A 207 -3.38 24.62 -4.95
C LYS A 207 -4.87 25.01 -5.12
N GLN A 208 -5.77 24.30 -4.43
CA GLN A 208 -7.22 24.55 -4.47
C GLN A 208 -7.64 25.67 -3.49
N PHE A 209 -7.01 25.72 -2.31
CA PHE A 209 -7.34 26.60 -1.19
C PHE A 209 -6.08 27.33 -0.69
N PRO A 210 -5.52 28.28 -1.47
CA PRO A 210 -4.29 28.98 -1.11
C PRO A 210 -4.41 29.70 0.25
N GLY A 211 -3.42 29.52 1.13
CA GLY A 211 -3.39 30.15 2.45
C GLY A 211 -4.32 29.53 3.51
N GLN A 212 -5.16 28.54 3.13
CA GLN A 212 -6.12 27.88 4.03
C GLN A 212 -5.74 26.44 4.38
N VAL A 213 -4.50 26.04 4.13
CA VAL A 213 -4.00 24.68 4.37
C VAL A 213 -2.77 24.72 5.25
N THR A 214 -2.72 23.87 6.28
CA THR A 214 -1.56 23.67 7.14
C THR A 214 -1.21 22.18 7.22
N LEU A 215 0.06 21.86 7.03
CA LEU A 215 0.63 20.55 7.31
C LEU A 215 1.18 20.53 8.73
N LEU A 216 0.57 19.77 9.62
CA LEU A 216 1.01 19.59 11.00
C LEU A 216 1.84 18.30 11.11
N LYS A 217 3.12 18.42 11.46
CA LYS A 217 4.04 17.29 11.58
C LYS A 217 4.71 17.26 12.97
N ARG A 218 4.97 16.05 13.47
CA ARG A 218 5.55 15.84 14.80
C ARG A 218 7.09 15.70 14.82
N HIS A 219 7.72 15.67 13.65
CA HIS A 219 9.19 15.53 13.54
C HIS A 219 9.69 16.19 12.25
N PRO A 220 10.97 16.55 12.15
CA PRO A 220 11.58 17.05 10.92
C PRO A 220 11.38 16.11 9.75
N PHE A 221 11.27 16.65 8.53
CA PHE A 221 11.15 15.83 7.33
C PHE A 221 12.36 14.92 7.14
N ARG A 222 12.11 13.64 6.93
CA ARG A 222 13.12 12.65 6.55
C ARG A 222 13.14 12.58 5.02
N VAL A 223 14.25 13.01 4.43
CA VAL A 223 14.35 13.11 2.95
C VAL A 223 15.09 11.92 2.39
N HIS A 224 14.37 11.06 1.67
CA HIS A 224 14.90 9.87 1.00
C HIS A 224 14.15 9.62 -0.30
N ASP A 225 14.85 9.31 -1.39
CA ASP A 225 14.22 9.07 -2.70
C ASP A 225 13.41 7.75 -2.73
N PHE A 226 13.82 6.74 -1.94
CA PHE A 226 13.14 5.46 -1.82
C PHE A 226 12.72 5.17 -0.36
N ASP A 227 11.76 4.28 -0.18
CA ASP A 227 11.24 3.85 1.12
C ASP A 227 12.16 2.84 1.85
N SER A 228 13.12 2.26 1.13
CA SER A 228 14.24 1.49 1.65
C SER A 228 15.49 1.75 0.81
N ASP A 229 16.67 1.37 1.29
CA ASP A 229 17.91 1.48 0.52
C ASP A 229 17.85 0.56 -0.71
N PRO A 230 18.25 1.04 -1.91
CA PRO A 230 18.30 0.20 -3.13
C PRO A 230 19.14 -1.08 -3.00
N GLY A 231 20.08 -1.15 -2.07
CA GLY A 231 20.84 -2.36 -1.78
C GLY A 231 20.00 -3.55 -1.33
N TRP A 232 18.75 -3.32 -0.93
CA TRP A 232 17.79 -4.38 -0.64
C TRP A 232 17.21 -5.07 -1.89
N LEU A 233 17.43 -4.52 -3.07
CA LEU A 233 17.04 -5.13 -4.36
C LEU A 233 18.08 -6.15 -4.87
N GLY A 234 19.19 -6.30 -4.18
CA GLY A 234 20.29 -7.18 -4.60
C GLY A 234 21.03 -7.77 -3.40
N PRO A 235 22.12 -8.48 -3.65
CA PRO A 235 22.84 -9.29 -2.65
C PRO A 235 23.40 -8.47 -1.48
N LYS A 236 23.62 -7.17 -1.65
CA LYS A 236 24.27 -6.30 -0.65
C LYS A 236 23.68 -6.44 0.75
N TYR A 237 22.37 -6.46 0.88
CA TYR A 237 21.68 -6.64 2.17
C TYR A 237 20.89 -7.94 2.23
N GLN A 238 20.42 -8.47 1.11
CA GLN A 238 19.64 -9.69 1.04
C GLN A 238 20.43 -10.90 1.53
N GLN A 239 21.72 -10.98 1.23
CA GLN A 239 22.56 -12.09 1.69
C GLN A 239 22.64 -12.17 3.21
N ALA A 240 22.90 -11.04 3.89
CA ALA A 240 22.92 -10.98 5.36
C ALA A 240 21.55 -11.29 5.97
N PHE A 241 20.48 -10.81 5.32
CA PHE A 241 19.11 -11.07 5.76
C PHE A 241 18.76 -12.56 5.68
N HIS A 242 19.02 -13.22 4.56
CA HIS A 242 18.75 -14.65 4.38
C HIS A 242 19.61 -15.56 5.29
N ASN A 243 20.86 -15.15 5.57
CA ASN A 243 21.72 -15.86 6.51
C ASN A 243 21.28 -15.70 7.97
N THR A 244 20.39 -14.74 8.28
CA THR A 244 19.87 -14.53 9.63
C THR A 244 18.78 -15.55 9.93
N ARG A 245 19.04 -16.51 10.82
CA ARG A 245 18.08 -17.56 11.20
C ARG A 245 16.98 -17.07 12.14
N SER A 246 17.24 -16.05 12.95
CA SER A 246 16.30 -15.52 13.93
C SER A 246 15.24 -14.63 13.27
N TYR A 247 13.98 -15.00 13.34
CA TYR A 247 12.86 -14.19 12.83
C TYR A 247 12.68 -12.88 13.61
N VAL A 248 13.02 -12.85 14.90
CA VAL A 248 13.05 -11.60 15.68
C VAL A 248 14.05 -10.64 15.06
N ARG A 249 15.26 -11.13 14.77
CA ARG A 249 16.30 -10.32 14.13
C ARG A 249 15.94 -9.90 12.70
N ARG A 250 15.32 -10.79 11.91
CA ARG A 250 14.78 -10.42 10.60
C ARG A 250 13.75 -9.29 10.71
N ARG A 251 12.84 -9.34 11.69
CA ARG A 251 11.86 -8.28 11.97
C ARG A 251 12.54 -6.96 12.30
N GLU A 252 13.55 -6.94 13.13
CA GLU A 252 14.33 -5.75 13.45
C GLU A 252 15.00 -5.16 12.21
N MET A 253 15.63 -6.00 11.37
CA MET A 253 16.23 -5.57 10.11
C MET A 253 15.20 -4.95 9.15
N ILE A 254 14.01 -5.52 9.04
CA ILE A 254 12.92 -4.97 8.21
C ILE A 254 12.49 -3.60 8.73
N VAL A 255 12.29 -3.46 10.04
CA VAL A 255 11.89 -2.19 10.67
C VAL A 255 12.95 -1.12 10.46
N ALA A 256 14.23 -1.45 10.67
CA ALA A 256 15.36 -0.54 10.50
C ALA A 256 15.58 -0.12 9.03
N ALA A 257 15.33 -1.04 8.09
CA ALA A 257 15.49 -0.76 6.65
C ALA A 257 14.43 0.20 6.10
N ARG A 258 13.24 0.24 6.70
CA ARG A 258 12.11 1.02 6.19
C ARG A 258 12.18 2.47 6.65
N ARG A 259 12.14 3.38 5.69
CA ARG A 259 12.19 4.84 5.91
C ARG A 259 10.79 5.41 6.07
N LYS A 260 10.07 4.96 7.13
CA LYS A 260 8.70 5.41 7.42
C LYS A 260 8.62 6.94 7.51
N GLY A 261 7.55 7.51 6.93
CA GLY A 261 7.27 8.94 6.99
C GLY A 261 8.29 9.80 6.24
N SER A 262 9.06 9.22 5.30
CA SER A 262 10.00 9.99 4.49
C SER A 262 9.32 10.55 3.24
N ILE A 263 9.92 11.63 2.71
CA ILE A 263 9.54 12.31 1.48
C ILE A 263 10.70 12.31 0.50
N THR A 264 10.43 12.48 -0.78
CA THR A 264 11.47 12.55 -1.81
C THR A 264 12.10 13.95 -1.86
N ARG A 265 13.29 14.06 -2.46
CA ARG A 265 14.00 15.36 -2.58
C ARG A 265 13.20 16.38 -3.36
N GLU A 266 12.55 15.96 -4.46
CA GLU A 266 11.73 16.86 -5.27
C GLU A 266 10.49 17.37 -4.53
N LEU A 267 9.83 16.51 -3.73
CA LEU A 267 8.70 16.95 -2.90
C LEU A 267 9.14 17.93 -1.80
N ASN A 268 10.30 17.67 -1.17
CA ASN A 268 10.86 18.60 -0.23
C ASN A 268 11.18 19.95 -0.87
N ALA A 269 11.74 19.95 -2.09
CA ALA A 269 12.02 21.17 -2.85
C ALA A 269 10.73 21.92 -3.24
N ALA A 270 9.72 21.19 -3.71
CA ALA A 270 8.40 21.74 -4.04
C ALA A 270 7.74 22.39 -2.81
N LEU A 271 7.75 21.69 -1.67
CA LEU A 271 7.21 22.23 -0.42
C LEU A 271 7.98 23.50 0.05
N ARG A 272 9.31 23.47 0.00
CA ARG A 272 10.14 24.65 0.35
C ARG A 272 9.87 25.85 -0.56
N LYS A 273 9.57 25.64 -1.83
CA LYS A 273 9.17 26.70 -2.76
C LYS A 273 7.87 27.36 -2.29
N GLN A 274 6.88 26.59 -1.88
CA GLN A 274 5.61 27.12 -1.35
C GLN A 274 5.80 27.85 -0.01
N LEU A 275 6.66 27.35 0.88
CA LEU A 275 6.94 27.96 2.18
C LEU A 275 7.51 29.37 2.10
N ARG A 276 8.19 29.75 0.99
CA ARG A 276 8.68 31.12 0.79
C ARG A 276 7.54 32.14 0.69
N GLN A 277 6.40 31.75 0.14
CA GLN A 277 5.22 32.59 -0.04
C GLN A 277 4.19 32.39 1.09
N PHE A 278 4.13 31.19 1.63
CA PHE A 278 3.17 30.76 2.66
C PHE A 278 3.88 30.13 3.84
N PRO A 279 4.52 30.91 4.73
CA PRO A 279 5.31 30.38 5.85
C PRO A 279 4.49 29.50 6.81
N ARG A 280 3.18 29.75 6.91
CA ARG A 280 2.26 28.99 7.77
C ARG A 280 1.76 27.67 7.16
N LEU A 281 2.20 27.32 5.93
CA LEU A 281 1.82 26.06 5.27
C LEU A 281 2.29 24.82 6.03
N VAL A 282 3.33 24.94 6.87
CA VAL A 282 3.84 23.84 7.70
C VAL A 282 3.98 24.35 9.14
N ALA A 283 3.48 23.54 10.08
CA ALA A 283 3.62 23.74 11.50
C ALA A 283 4.18 22.46 12.16
N ASP A 284 4.88 22.62 13.27
CA ASP A 284 5.34 21.53 14.13
C ASP A 284 4.38 21.34 15.31
N GLY A 285 4.06 20.08 15.62
CA GLY A 285 3.24 19.73 16.76
C GLY A 285 2.88 18.26 16.81
N HIS A 286 2.75 17.72 18.01
CA HIS A 286 2.28 16.36 18.26
C HIS A 286 0.94 16.42 18.96
N VAL A 287 -0.13 16.03 18.26
CA VAL A 287 -1.49 16.08 18.79
C VAL A 287 -1.74 14.90 19.73
N HIS A 288 -2.18 15.20 20.94
CA HIS A 288 -2.59 14.23 21.96
C HIS A 288 -4.07 14.33 22.29
N LYS A 289 -4.70 15.48 22.06
CA LYS A 289 -6.12 15.70 22.32
C LYS A 289 -6.70 16.66 21.27
N ALA A 290 -7.98 16.49 20.98
CA ALA A 290 -8.74 17.43 20.15
C ALA A 290 -10.13 17.66 20.71
N ASN A 291 -10.69 18.83 20.49
CA ASN A 291 -12.09 19.11 20.72
C ASN A 291 -12.65 20.01 19.61
N ARG A 292 -13.98 20.01 19.45
CA ARG A 292 -14.65 20.87 18.47
C ARG A 292 -15.69 21.73 19.16
N GLN A 293 -15.64 23.03 18.90
CA GLN A 293 -16.61 24.01 19.38
C GLN A 293 -16.90 25.04 18.27
N LYS A 294 -18.17 25.36 18.08
CA LYS A 294 -18.63 26.36 17.09
C LYS A 294 -18.02 26.17 15.68
N GLY A 295 -17.91 24.91 15.24
CA GLY A 295 -17.37 24.59 13.91
C GLY A 295 -15.84 24.58 13.80
N ILE A 296 -15.08 24.92 14.83
CA ILE A 296 -13.63 24.91 14.89
C ILE A 296 -13.12 23.76 15.74
N THR A 297 -12.20 22.99 15.18
CA THR A 297 -11.48 21.93 15.88
C THR A 297 -10.16 22.49 16.42
N SER A 298 -9.97 22.41 17.74
CA SER A 298 -8.76 22.78 18.45
C SER A 298 -7.93 21.53 18.75
N LEU A 299 -6.65 21.56 18.41
CA LEU A 299 -5.68 20.47 18.58
C LEU A 299 -4.70 20.83 19.67
N PHE A 300 -4.48 19.91 20.63
CA PHE A 300 -3.66 20.12 21.82
C PHE A 300 -2.54 19.10 21.91
N ASP A 301 -1.41 19.49 22.52
CA ASP A 301 -0.32 18.60 22.86
C ASP A 301 -0.56 17.80 24.16
N GLU A 302 0.47 17.10 24.63
CA GLU A 302 0.44 16.28 25.85
C GLU A 302 0.22 17.12 27.10
N ASP A 303 0.74 18.34 27.14
CA ASP A 303 0.63 19.28 28.25
C ASP A 303 -0.72 20.05 28.25
N GLY A 304 -1.56 19.81 27.27
CA GLY A 304 -2.83 20.50 27.08
C GLY A 304 -2.71 21.90 26.47
N SER A 305 -1.52 22.26 25.93
CA SER A 305 -1.33 23.51 25.23
C SER A 305 -1.91 23.46 23.82
N LEU A 306 -2.55 24.55 23.39
CA LEU A 306 -3.11 24.67 22.05
C LEU A 306 -2.00 24.71 21.00
N ILE A 307 -1.99 23.71 20.11
CA ILE A 307 -1.04 23.63 18.98
C ILE A 307 -1.59 24.34 17.75
N HIS A 308 -2.85 24.05 17.39
CA HIS A 308 -3.44 24.51 16.14
C HIS A 308 -4.96 24.50 16.18
N GLN A 309 -5.59 25.31 15.31
CA GLN A 309 -7.03 25.31 15.09
C GLN A 309 -7.36 25.13 13.61
N THR A 310 -8.43 24.39 13.33
CA THR A 310 -8.82 24.04 11.96
C THR A 310 -10.32 23.90 11.78
N GLY A 311 -10.83 24.13 10.60
CA GLY A 311 -12.20 23.76 10.23
C GLY A 311 -12.33 22.25 10.03
N THR A 312 -11.38 21.65 9.31
CA THR A 312 -11.34 20.21 9.02
C THR A 312 -9.95 19.65 9.21
N ALA A 313 -9.84 18.55 9.94
CA ALA A 313 -8.59 17.79 10.10
C ALA A 313 -8.57 16.60 9.13
N ILE A 314 -7.42 16.34 8.49
CA ILE A 314 -7.25 15.22 7.58
C ILE A 314 -6.01 14.40 7.99
N LEU A 315 -6.23 13.17 8.40
CA LEU A 315 -5.18 12.26 8.81
C LEU A 315 -4.43 11.70 7.60
N ALA A 316 -3.13 11.84 7.59
CA ALA A 316 -2.19 11.16 6.69
C ALA A 316 -1.21 10.31 7.53
N THR A 317 -1.76 9.57 8.48
CA THR A 317 -1.06 8.77 9.50
C THR A 317 -0.70 7.37 9.03
N GLY A 318 -1.19 6.98 7.84
CA GLY A 318 -0.91 5.69 7.21
C GLY A 318 -1.78 4.56 7.75
N PHE A 319 -1.19 3.36 7.85
CA PHE A 319 -1.91 2.13 8.18
C PHE A 319 -1.40 1.53 9.48
N GLN A 320 -2.26 0.77 10.16
CA GLN A 320 -1.89 0.05 11.37
C GLN A 320 -0.85 -1.04 11.07
N PRO A 321 0.13 -1.26 11.97
CA PRO A 321 1.16 -2.28 11.79
C PRO A 321 0.68 -3.67 12.25
N GLN A 322 -0.52 -4.08 11.82
CA GLN A 322 -1.10 -5.39 12.15
C GLN A 322 -0.91 -6.38 11.01
N LEU A 323 -1.10 -7.67 11.31
CA LEU A 323 -1.12 -8.73 10.30
C LEU A 323 -2.31 -8.50 9.36
N PRO A 324 -2.09 -8.33 8.05
CA PRO A 324 -3.20 -8.19 7.11
C PRO A 324 -4.13 -9.40 7.17
N GLY A 325 -5.43 -9.16 7.12
CA GLY A 325 -6.44 -10.22 7.16
C GLY A 325 -6.55 -10.95 8.51
N SER A 326 -6.01 -10.41 9.60
CA SER A 326 -5.97 -11.09 10.91
C SER A 326 -7.35 -11.56 11.39
N SER A 327 -8.42 -10.86 11.08
CA SER A 327 -9.79 -11.22 11.51
C SER A 327 -10.26 -12.56 10.98
N TRP A 328 -9.93 -12.90 9.74
CA TRP A 328 -10.33 -14.16 9.10
C TRP A 328 -9.18 -15.17 8.93
N LEU A 329 -7.92 -14.73 9.11
CA LEU A 329 -6.75 -15.63 9.14
C LEU A 329 -6.51 -16.27 10.51
N ALA A 330 -6.85 -15.59 11.60
CA ALA A 330 -6.58 -16.12 12.95
C ALA A 330 -7.18 -17.53 13.16
N PRO A 331 -8.44 -17.83 12.79
CA PRO A 331 -9.01 -19.16 12.95
C PRO A 331 -8.24 -20.24 12.19
N ILE A 332 -7.80 -19.98 10.97
CA ILE A 332 -7.09 -21.00 10.18
C ILE A 332 -5.65 -21.19 10.63
N ILE A 333 -5.00 -20.13 11.12
CA ILE A 333 -3.68 -20.23 11.74
C ILE A 333 -3.73 -21.20 12.93
N GLU A 334 -4.76 -21.06 13.76
CA GLU A 334 -4.95 -21.90 14.96
C GLU A 334 -5.35 -23.33 14.58
N GLU A 335 -6.37 -23.50 13.73
CA GLU A 335 -6.90 -24.81 13.30
C GLU A 335 -5.85 -25.69 12.63
N HIS A 336 -5.04 -25.09 11.72
CA HIS A 336 -4.01 -25.83 10.99
C HIS A 336 -2.61 -25.66 11.53
N ARG A 337 -2.45 -25.01 12.71
CA ARG A 337 -1.15 -24.75 13.37
C ARG A 337 -0.13 -24.18 12.40
N LEU A 338 -0.56 -23.20 11.58
CA LEU A 338 0.32 -22.59 10.60
C LEU A 338 1.49 -21.88 11.30
N PRO A 339 2.73 -22.08 10.86
CA PRO A 339 3.89 -21.57 11.57
C PRO A 339 3.95 -20.04 11.51
N CYS A 340 4.00 -19.40 12.68
CA CYS A 340 4.15 -17.96 12.85
C CYS A 340 5.34 -17.65 13.74
N ALA A 341 6.04 -16.56 13.45
CA ALA A 341 7.06 -15.99 14.32
C ALA A 341 6.41 -15.30 15.54
N ALA A 342 7.19 -15.00 16.57
CA ALA A 342 6.71 -14.31 17.78
C ALA A 342 6.01 -12.95 17.50
N CYS A 343 6.31 -12.33 16.37
CA CYS A 343 5.64 -11.10 15.93
C CYS A 343 4.28 -11.35 15.20
N GLY A 344 3.78 -12.60 15.16
CA GLY A 344 2.53 -13.00 14.54
C GLY A 344 2.58 -13.16 13.00
N TYR A 345 3.71 -12.88 12.35
CA TYR A 345 3.83 -13.00 10.90
C TYR A 345 4.20 -14.41 10.45
N PRO A 346 3.75 -14.84 9.25
CA PRO A 346 4.01 -16.16 8.71
C PRO A 346 5.49 -16.52 8.65
N VAL A 347 5.81 -17.75 9.02
CA VAL A 347 7.08 -18.43 8.74
C VAL A 347 6.85 -19.36 7.57
N VAL A 348 7.51 -19.10 6.46
CA VAL A 348 7.24 -19.75 5.17
C VAL A 348 8.50 -20.38 4.58
N THR A 349 8.32 -21.28 3.62
CA THR A 349 9.42 -21.83 2.82
C THR A 349 10.04 -20.76 1.93
N HIS A 350 11.17 -21.08 1.27
CA HIS A 350 11.77 -20.19 0.26
C HIS A 350 10.81 -19.87 -0.90
N THR A 351 9.96 -20.82 -1.27
CA THR A 351 8.92 -20.65 -2.30
C THR A 351 7.65 -19.98 -1.77
N LEU A 352 7.71 -19.40 -0.58
CA LEU A 352 6.63 -18.67 0.10
C LEU A 352 5.41 -19.52 0.45
N GLN A 353 5.58 -20.83 0.55
CA GLN A 353 4.55 -21.75 0.99
C GLN A 353 4.42 -21.69 2.52
N TRP A 354 3.21 -21.44 3.02
CA TRP A 354 2.87 -21.36 4.45
C TRP A 354 2.23 -22.65 4.98
N GLY A 355 1.55 -23.37 4.10
CA GLY A 355 0.93 -24.67 4.34
C GLY A 355 0.69 -25.39 3.02
N PRO A 356 0.24 -26.66 3.01
CA PRO A 356 0.01 -27.39 1.77
C PRO A 356 -0.97 -26.65 0.85
N GLY A 357 -0.50 -26.23 -0.35
CA GLY A 357 -1.26 -25.43 -1.30
C GLY A 357 -1.64 -24.02 -0.83
N LEU A 358 -1.01 -23.50 0.22
CA LEU A 358 -1.22 -22.15 0.72
C LEU A 358 0.07 -21.35 0.67
N TYR A 359 0.05 -20.25 -0.05
CA TYR A 359 1.19 -19.35 -0.28
C TYR A 359 0.87 -17.93 0.18
N VAL A 360 1.90 -17.14 0.43
CA VAL A 360 1.75 -15.73 0.82
C VAL A 360 2.62 -14.80 0.00
N MET A 361 2.14 -13.57 -0.19
CA MET A 361 2.86 -12.47 -0.86
C MET A 361 2.75 -11.18 -0.05
N GLY A 362 3.49 -10.17 -0.48
CA GLY A 362 3.42 -8.84 0.12
C GLY A 362 3.81 -8.82 1.59
N PRO A 363 3.05 -8.11 2.43
CA PRO A 363 3.36 -7.99 3.86
C PRO A 363 3.46 -9.33 4.59
N LEU A 364 2.66 -10.32 4.19
CA LEU A 364 2.67 -11.65 4.81
C LEU A 364 3.97 -12.42 4.54
N ALA A 365 4.66 -12.12 3.45
CA ALA A 365 5.93 -12.77 3.08
C ALA A 365 7.17 -12.01 3.58
N GLU A 366 7.02 -10.91 4.36
CA GLU A 366 8.16 -10.02 4.62
C GLU A 366 9.27 -10.63 5.48
N LEU A 367 8.99 -11.66 6.30
CA LEU A 367 10.03 -12.36 7.05
C LEU A 367 10.93 -13.24 6.17
N GLU A 368 10.51 -13.53 4.94
CA GLU A 368 11.30 -14.30 3.97
C GLU A 368 11.84 -13.43 2.82
N VAL A 369 11.03 -12.52 2.27
CA VAL A 369 11.42 -11.64 1.16
C VAL A 369 12.19 -10.39 1.64
N GLY A 370 12.00 -10.01 2.89
CA GLY A 370 12.63 -8.82 3.47
C GLY A 370 11.84 -7.52 3.26
N PRO A 371 12.47 -6.36 3.47
CA PRO A 371 11.82 -5.03 3.47
C PRO A 371 11.10 -4.68 2.19
N ILE A 372 11.51 -5.24 1.05
CA ILE A 372 10.92 -5.00 -0.27
C ILE A 372 9.59 -5.74 -0.49
N ALA A 373 9.24 -6.69 0.36
CA ALA A 373 8.03 -7.52 0.20
C ALA A 373 6.75 -6.72 -0.07
N ARG A 374 6.62 -5.54 0.54
CA ARG A 374 5.44 -4.66 0.38
C ARG A 374 5.45 -3.83 -0.91
N ASN A 375 6.54 -3.88 -1.67
CA ASN A 375 6.74 -3.11 -2.89
C ASN A 375 6.43 -3.95 -4.13
N ILE A 376 6.29 -3.31 -5.29
CA ILE A 376 6.10 -4.01 -6.57
C ILE A 376 7.33 -4.90 -6.90
N SER A 377 8.55 -4.46 -6.54
CA SER A 377 9.74 -5.30 -6.68
C SER A 377 9.66 -6.60 -5.87
N GLY A 378 9.15 -6.52 -4.63
CA GLY A 378 8.91 -7.70 -3.80
C GLY A 378 7.78 -8.58 -4.32
N ALA A 379 6.76 -8.00 -4.97
CA ALA A 379 5.71 -8.77 -5.65
C ALA A 379 6.28 -9.62 -6.79
N ARG A 380 7.19 -9.05 -7.59
CA ARG A 380 7.87 -9.77 -8.68
C ARG A 380 8.75 -10.89 -8.16
N GLU A 381 9.53 -10.63 -7.11
CA GLU A 381 10.34 -11.63 -6.42
C GLU A 381 9.49 -12.77 -5.86
N ALA A 382 8.39 -12.42 -5.17
CA ALA A 382 7.46 -13.40 -4.62
C ALA A 382 6.81 -14.26 -5.72
N ALA A 383 6.36 -13.64 -6.81
CA ALA A 383 5.79 -14.36 -7.95
C ALA A 383 6.81 -15.35 -8.54
N SER A 384 8.06 -14.92 -8.77
CA SER A 384 9.12 -15.81 -9.28
C SER A 384 9.39 -17.01 -8.36
N ARG A 385 9.39 -16.81 -7.03
CA ARG A 385 9.61 -17.90 -6.05
C ARG A 385 8.43 -18.87 -5.99
N ILE A 386 7.19 -18.38 -6.04
CA ILE A 386 5.99 -19.24 -6.05
C ILE A 386 5.98 -20.13 -7.30
N LEU A 387 6.35 -19.60 -8.46
CA LEU A 387 6.43 -20.37 -9.71
C LEU A 387 7.50 -21.47 -9.69
N GLN A 388 8.51 -21.38 -8.83
CA GLN A 388 9.54 -22.44 -8.66
C GLN A 388 9.03 -23.64 -7.84
N ALA A 389 7.93 -23.50 -7.12
CA ALA A 389 7.32 -24.58 -6.34
C ALA A 389 6.49 -25.56 -7.22
N GLN A 390 6.36 -25.29 -8.52
CA GLN A 390 5.50 -25.99 -9.49
C GLN A 390 6.30 -26.83 -10.46
#